data_36fd2d8e7e5b237032436eda066c0ca0
#
_entry.id   36fd2d8e7e5b237032436eda066c0ca0
#
_cell.length_a   1.000
_cell.length_b   1.000
_cell.length_c   1.000
_cell.angle_alpha   90.00
_cell.angle_beta   90.00
_cell.angle_gamma   90.00
#
_symmetry.space_group_name_H-M   'P 1'
#
loop_
_entity.id
_entity.type
_entity.pdbx_description
1 polymer ?
#
loop_
_entity_poly.entity_id
_entity_poly.type
_entity_poly.pdbx_seq_one_letter_code
_entity_poly.pdbx_strand_id
1 'polypeptide(L)'
;ATKFKTHATAGNLNSTLGAPLTVLSCPLDAEALVVEMGMNAMHEIEAIAAVARPHIGIITNVGTAHIGILGSRLNIARAKSELVAALGQQAGNSLDVEPCVLLWGQDDYTPWIASNVAAPAGVRTLTFGTSEADDASCANVELDELGCAHGMATLPSGASMQLDLGLPGVHNVSDALAAAAMGDLLGIAAEQISQALAGLRLEGNRQQVVRCAAGITLIND
;
A
#
# COMPACT_ATOMS: atom_id res chain seq x y z
N ALA A 1 -14.21 3.41 4.69
CA ALA A 1 -13.10 3.52 5.59
C ALA A 1 -13.52 3.99 6.99
N THR A 2 -12.68 3.76 8.00
CA THR A 2 -13.06 3.92 9.42
C THR A 2 -13.19 5.37 9.87
N LYS A 3 -12.51 6.30 9.22
CA LYS A 3 -12.47 7.71 9.61
C LYS A 3 -12.96 8.65 8.50
N PHE A 4 -12.60 8.38 7.26
CA PHE A 4 -12.85 9.27 6.12
C PHE A 4 -13.90 8.69 5.17
N LYS A 5 -14.66 9.56 4.51
CA LYS A 5 -15.42 9.17 3.32
C LYS A 5 -14.43 8.87 2.20
N THR A 6 -14.16 7.58 1.99
CA THR A 6 -13.10 7.12 1.10
C THR A 6 -13.68 6.61 -0.21
N HIS A 7 -13.13 7.08 -1.32
CA HIS A 7 -13.30 6.48 -2.63
C HIS A 7 -12.02 5.75 -3.02
N ALA A 8 -12.13 4.61 -3.69
CA ALA A 8 -10.96 3.81 -4.06
C ALA A 8 -11.13 3.20 -5.44
N THR A 9 -10.02 2.81 -6.05
CA THR A 9 -10.02 2.04 -7.30
C THR A 9 -10.89 0.79 -7.17
N ALA A 10 -11.84 0.62 -8.07
CA ALA A 10 -12.71 -0.56 -8.11
C ALA A 10 -12.12 -1.61 -9.07
N GLY A 11 -12.11 -2.87 -8.62
CA GLY A 11 -11.61 -3.99 -9.44
C GLY A 11 -10.17 -3.77 -9.88
N ASN A 12 -9.93 -3.75 -11.20
CA ASN A 12 -8.62 -3.59 -11.84
C ASN A 12 -8.48 -2.27 -12.63
N LEU A 13 -9.22 -1.22 -12.26
CA LEU A 13 -9.17 0.09 -12.93
C LEU A 13 -7.89 0.87 -12.58
N ASN A 14 -6.74 0.24 -12.72
CA ASN A 14 -5.42 0.74 -12.31
C ASN A 14 -4.49 1.15 -13.47
N SER A 15 -4.96 1.07 -14.72
CA SER A 15 -4.21 1.45 -15.92
C SER A 15 -4.32 2.95 -16.23
N THR A 16 -3.60 3.41 -17.25
CA THR A 16 -3.68 4.79 -17.77
C THR A 16 -5.08 5.19 -18.26
N LEU A 17 -5.98 4.23 -18.50
CA LEU A 17 -7.40 4.46 -18.77
C LEU A 17 -8.27 4.28 -17.54
N GLY A 18 -7.98 3.28 -16.71
CA GLY A 18 -8.79 2.93 -15.55
C GLY A 18 -8.65 3.90 -14.38
N ALA A 19 -7.44 4.32 -14.06
CA ALA A 19 -7.21 5.24 -12.94
C ALA A 19 -7.88 6.62 -13.12
N PRO A 20 -7.87 7.25 -14.33
CA PRO A 20 -8.67 8.45 -14.57
C PRO A 20 -10.18 8.26 -14.34
N LEU A 21 -10.73 7.08 -14.66
CA LEU A 21 -12.14 6.78 -14.37
C LEU A 21 -12.41 6.73 -12.87
N THR A 22 -11.48 6.18 -12.09
CA THR A 22 -11.56 6.21 -10.62
C THR A 22 -11.60 7.67 -10.11
N VAL A 23 -10.73 8.54 -10.64
CA VAL A 23 -10.72 9.97 -10.26
C VAL A 23 -12.01 10.67 -10.67
N LEU A 24 -12.50 10.45 -11.88
CA LEU A 24 -13.73 11.06 -12.40
C LEU A 24 -14.99 10.57 -11.68
N SER A 25 -14.99 9.33 -11.17
CA SER A 25 -16.11 8.77 -10.40
C SER A 25 -16.06 9.12 -8.90
N CYS A 26 -15.02 9.81 -8.45
CA CYS A 26 -14.87 10.20 -7.06
C CYS A 26 -15.98 11.18 -6.65
N PRO A 27 -16.78 10.90 -5.62
CA PRO A 27 -17.77 11.82 -5.10
C PRO A 27 -17.15 13.14 -4.64
N LEU A 28 -17.82 14.25 -4.87
CA LEU A 28 -17.31 15.57 -4.48
C LEU A 28 -17.17 15.77 -2.96
N ASP A 29 -17.86 14.95 -2.17
CA ASP A 29 -17.80 14.94 -0.72
C ASP A 29 -16.85 13.87 -0.18
N ALA A 30 -16.07 13.22 -1.03
CA ALA A 30 -15.01 12.31 -0.61
C ALA A 30 -13.87 13.07 0.10
N GLU A 31 -13.42 12.53 1.21
CA GLU A 31 -12.35 13.11 2.04
C GLU A 31 -11.00 12.44 1.74
N ALA A 32 -11.02 11.21 1.20
CA ALA A 32 -9.84 10.48 0.80
C ALA A 32 -10.09 9.73 -0.51
N LEU A 33 -9.10 9.75 -1.39
CA LEU A 33 -9.09 9.01 -2.65
C LEU A 33 -7.87 8.07 -2.67
N VAL A 34 -8.12 6.78 -2.82
CA VAL A 34 -7.08 5.74 -2.94
C VAL A 34 -7.03 5.26 -4.39
N VAL A 35 -5.93 5.55 -5.08
CA VAL A 35 -5.76 5.17 -6.49
C VAL A 35 -4.70 4.10 -6.62
N GLU A 36 -5.08 2.93 -7.09
CA GLU A 36 -4.15 1.90 -7.51
C GLU A 36 -3.54 2.28 -8.86
N MET A 37 -2.21 2.19 -8.96
CA MET A 37 -1.46 2.54 -10.17
C MET A 37 -0.69 1.33 -10.67
N GLY A 38 -1.20 0.71 -11.72
CA GLY A 38 -0.54 -0.38 -12.44
C GLY A 38 0.29 0.15 -13.60
N MET A 39 1.32 -0.60 -13.99
CA MET A 39 2.14 -0.25 -15.15
C MET A 39 2.63 -1.49 -15.90
N ASN A 40 2.77 -1.38 -17.21
CA ASN A 40 3.44 -2.34 -18.07
C ASN A 40 4.73 -1.73 -18.67
N ALA A 41 4.79 -0.42 -18.80
CA ALA A 41 5.89 0.32 -19.41
C ALA A 41 6.30 1.53 -18.55
N MET A 42 7.43 2.14 -18.92
CA MET A 42 7.85 3.43 -18.37
C MET A 42 6.83 4.52 -18.71
N HIS A 43 6.73 5.53 -17.85
CA HIS A 43 5.87 6.71 -18.00
C HIS A 43 4.36 6.47 -17.82
N GLU A 44 3.94 5.24 -17.54
CA GLU A 44 2.53 4.96 -17.27
C GLU A 44 2.11 5.42 -15.86
N ILE A 45 2.96 5.19 -14.83
CA ILE A 45 2.70 5.71 -13.47
C ILE A 45 2.80 7.23 -13.44
N GLU A 46 3.74 7.83 -14.16
CA GLU A 46 3.83 9.28 -14.33
C GLU A 46 2.52 9.87 -14.88
N ALA A 47 1.98 9.27 -15.94
CA ALA A 47 0.71 9.70 -16.54
C ALA A 47 -0.48 9.58 -15.58
N ILE A 48 -0.56 8.46 -14.83
CA ILE A 48 -1.61 8.25 -13.83
C ILE A 48 -1.46 9.25 -12.68
N ALA A 49 -0.24 9.44 -12.18
CA ALA A 49 0.05 10.35 -11.09
C ALA A 49 -0.24 11.83 -11.45
N ALA A 50 -0.03 12.22 -12.72
CA ALA A 50 -0.38 13.56 -13.21
C ALA A 50 -1.89 13.84 -13.10
N VAL A 51 -2.75 12.82 -13.26
CA VAL A 51 -4.20 12.92 -13.11
C VAL A 51 -4.61 12.83 -11.64
N ALA A 52 -4.09 11.84 -10.90
CA ALA A 52 -4.47 11.55 -9.52
C ALA A 52 -3.90 12.58 -8.52
N ARG A 53 -2.75 13.20 -8.83
CA ARG A 53 -2.03 14.18 -7.99
C ARG A 53 -1.88 13.72 -6.55
N PRO A 54 -1.22 12.57 -6.30
CA PRO A 54 -1.15 11.97 -4.98
C PRO A 54 -0.36 12.83 -4.00
N HIS A 55 -0.76 12.84 -2.72
CA HIS A 55 -0.05 13.50 -1.62
C HIS A 55 0.89 12.53 -0.89
N ILE A 56 0.47 11.27 -0.80
CA ILE A 56 1.23 10.18 -0.18
C ILE A 56 1.23 9.00 -1.15
N GLY A 57 2.36 8.32 -1.27
CA GLY A 57 2.52 7.13 -2.12
C GLY A 57 2.89 5.90 -1.31
N ILE A 58 2.52 4.73 -1.84
CA ILE A 58 2.98 3.43 -1.33
C ILE A 58 3.56 2.65 -2.50
N ILE A 59 4.78 2.11 -2.34
CA ILE A 59 5.34 1.10 -3.25
C ILE A 59 5.47 -0.19 -2.44
N THR A 60 4.59 -1.14 -2.72
CA THR A 60 4.51 -2.40 -1.97
C THR A 60 5.72 -3.29 -2.19
N ASN A 61 6.26 -3.34 -3.40
CA ASN A 61 7.49 -4.04 -3.73
C ASN A 61 8.03 -3.68 -5.12
N VAL A 62 9.29 -4.04 -5.39
CA VAL A 62 9.91 -4.09 -6.72
C VAL A 62 10.15 -5.55 -7.09
N GLY A 63 9.08 -6.24 -7.49
CA GLY A 63 9.14 -7.64 -7.92
C GLY A 63 9.72 -7.81 -9.33
N THR A 64 9.30 -8.88 -9.99
CA THR A 64 9.71 -9.24 -11.36
C THR A 64 8.57 -9.11 -12.38
N ALA A 65 7.39 -8.66 -11.96
CA ALA A 65 6.27 -8.43 -12.85
C ALA A 65 6.68 -7.48 -13.98
N HIS A 66 6.28 -7.81 -15.20
CA HIS A 66 6.60 -7.03 -16.42
C HIS A 66 8.09 -6.94 -16.78
N ILE A 67 8.97 -7.76 -16.20
CA ILE A 67 10.42 -7.78 -16.47
C ILE A 67 10.72 -8.05 -17.95
N GLY A 68 9.88 -8.83 -18.63
CA GLY A 68 10.01 -9.10 -20.06
C GLY A 68 9.85 -7.87 -20.95
N ILE A 69 9.12 -6.85 -20.48
CA ILE A 69 8.93 -5.58 -21.19
C ILE A 69 9.96 -4.56 -20.72
N LEU A 70 10.16 -4.43 -19.43
CA LEU A 70 11.05 -3.43 -18.83
C LEU A 70 12.53 -3.85 -18.83
N GLY A 71 12.82 -5.12 -19.05
CA GLY A 71 14.18 -5.66 -19.26
C GLY A 71 14.97 -5.90 -17.97
N SER A 72 14.68 -5.22 -16.86
CA SER A 72 15.38 -5.42 -15.57
C SER A 72 14.55 -4.98 -14.38
N ARG A 73 14.89 -5.51 -13.17
CA ARG A 73 14.30 -5.04 -11.91
C ARG A 73 14.61 -3.56 -11.63
N LEU A 74 15.79 -3.08 -12.04
CA LEU A 74 16.12 -1.65 -11.92
C LEU A 74 15.15 -0.77 -12.73
N ASN A 75 14.78 -1.20 -13.93
CA ASN A 75 13.81 -0.45 -14.73
C ASN A 75 12.40 -0.53 -14.10
N ILE A 76 12.03 -1.66 -13.47
CA ILE A 76 10.79 -1.75 -12.68
C ILE A 76 10.84 -0.77 -11.51
N ALA A 77 11.95 -0.69 -10.78
CA ALA A 77 12.15 0.28 -9.71
C ALA A 77 12.01 1.73 -10.23
N ARG A 78 12.62 2.05 -11.37
CA ARG A 78 12.51 3.36 -12.03
C ARG A 78 11.06 3.69 -12.39
N ALA A 79 10.35 2.76 -13.04
CA ALA A 79 8.95 2.96 -13.40
C ALA A 79 8.06 3.19 -12.17
N LYS A 80 8.21 2.38 -11.11
CA LYS A 80 7.46 2.59 -9.85
C LYS A 80 7.84 3.90 -9.17
N SER A 81 9.10 4.33 -9.28
CA SER A 81 9.58 5.59 -8.68
C SER A 81 9.03 6.84 -9.37
N GLU A 82 8.38 6.74 -10.54
CA GLU A 82 7.65 7.84 -11.15
C GLU A 82 6.58 8.40 -10.21
N LEU A 83 5.97 7.54 -9.37
CA LEU A 83 5.09 7.97 -8.28
C LEU A 83 5.82 8.91 -7.30
N VAL A 84 7.04 8.54 -6.90
CA VAL A 84 7.82 9.34 -5.93
C VAL A 84 8.20 10.69 -6.50
N ALA A 85 8.61 10.74 -7.77
CA ALA A 85 8.89 11.98 -8.46
C ALA A 85 7.66 12.90 -8.56
N ALA A 86 6.48 12.32 -8.80
CA ALA A 86 5.22 13.06 -8.83
C ALA A 86 4.83 13.63 -7.44
N LEU A 87 5.12 12.92 -6.34
CA LEU A 87 4.92 13.42 -4.98
C LEU A 87 5.74 14.68 -4.72
N GLY A 88 7.00 14.74 -5.15
CA GLY A 88 7.85 15.91 -4.99
C GLY A 88 7.29 17.16 -5.67
N GLN A 89 6.53 17.00 -6.77
CA GLN A 89 5.87 18.10 -7.46
C GLN A 89 4.65 18.66 -6.71
N GLN A 90 4.14 17.94 -5.70
CA GLN A 90 3.02 18.38 -4.86
C GLN A 90 3.46 19.14 -3.61
N ALA A 91 4.75 19.37 -3.41
CA ALA A 91 5.26 20.15 -2.29
C ALA A 91 4.62 21.56 -2.28
N GLY A 92 4.09 21.99 -1.12
CA GLY A 92 3.40 23.28 -0.99
C GLY A 92 1.97 23.28 -1.53
N ASN A 93 1.33 22.13 -1.67
CA ASN A 93 -0.09 22.04 -2.04
C ASN A 93 -1.00 22.67 -0.98
N SER A 94 -2.28 22.91 -1.36
CA SER A 94 -3.26 23.59 -0.50
C SER A 94 -3.72 22.79 0.74
N LEU A 95 -3.34 21.50 0.84
CA LEU A 95 -3.76 20.61 1.93
C LEU A 95 -2.76 20.57 3.08
N ASP A 96 -1.59 21.21 2.94
CA ASP A 96 -0.52 21.20 3.95
C ASP A 96 -0.09 19.78 4.37
N VAL A 97 -0.11 18.84 3.41
CA VAL A 97 0.34 17.48 3.60
C VAL A 97 1.76 17.35 3.10
N GLU A 98 2.67 16.96 3.98
CA GLU A 98 4.06 16.70 3.60
C GLU A 98 4.14 15.53 2.63
N PRO A 99 4.79 15.68 1.45
CA PRO A 99 4.97 14.59 0.51
C PRO A 99 5.72 13.41 1.16
N CYS A 100 5.11 12.25 1.14
CA CYS A 100 5.64 11.06 1.80
C CYS A 100 5.47 9.82 0.93
N VAL A 101 6.48 8.94 0.91
CA VAL A 101 6.40 7.62 0.31
C VAL A 101 6.67 6.54 1.36
N LEU A 102 5.81 5.52 1.38
CA LEU A 102 6.00 4.31 2.15
C LEU A 102 6.61 3.23 1.25
N LEU A 103 7.71 2.64 1.68
CA LEU A 103 8.46 1.61 0.95
C LEU A 103 8.58 0.35 1.79
N TRP A 104 8.52 -0.82 1.16
CA TRP A 104 8.77 -2.08 1.86
C TRP A 104 10.25 -2.20 2.26
N GLY A 105 10.52 -2.25 3.56
CA GLY A 105 11.88 -2.22 4.11
C GLY A 105 12.77 -3.38 3.68
N GLN A 106 12.19 -4.54 3.37
CA GLN A 106 12.92 -5.73 2.93
C GLN A 106 13.10 -5.81 1.41
N ASP A 107 12.66 -4.80 0.63
CA ASP A 107 12.92 -4.77 -0.81
C ASP A 107 14.32 -4.27 -1.12
N ASP A 108 15.07 -4.98 -1.97
CA ASP A 108 16.44 -4.65 -2.38
C ASP A 108 16.57 -3.24 -2.99
N TYR A 109 15.48 -2.72 -3.58
CA TYR A 109 15.45 -1.42 -4.24
C TYR A 109 14.97 -0.28 -3.33
N THR A 110 14.49 -0.55 -2.14
CA THR A 110 14.08 0.49 -1.18
C THR A 110 15.21 1.50 -0.91
N PRO A 111 16.46 1.09 -0.61
CA PRO A 111 17.55 2.05 -0.41
C PRO A 111 17.86 2.87 -1.68
N TRP A 112 17.74 2.25 -2.85
CA TRP A 112 17.98 2.93 -4.12
C TRP A 112 16.91 4.00 -4.38
N ILE A 113 15.62 3.66 -4.20
CA ILE A 113 14.49 4.59 -4.37
C ILE A 113 14.62 5.76 -3.40
N ALA A 114 14.89 5.47 -2.12
CA ALA A 114 15.04 6.50 -1.09
C ALA A 114 16.16 7.49 -1.43
N SER A 115 17.34 6.98 -1.81
CA SER A 115 18.53 7.82 -2.03
C SER A 115 18.54 8.52 -3.39
N ASN A 116 18.03 7.87 -4.45
CA ASN A 116 18.16 8.37 -5.82
C ASN A 116 16.94 9.10 -6.34
N VAL A 117 15.78 8.91 -5.70
CA VAL A 117 14.51 9.53 -6.16
C VAL A 117 13.86 10.35 -5.05
N ALA A 118 13.58 9.77 -3.88
CA ALA A 118 12.84 10.44 -2.82
C ALA A 118 13.63 11.62 -2.23
N ALA A 119 14.88 11.40 -1.81
CA ALA A 119 15.69 12.45 -1.21
C ALA A 119 15.93 13.64 -2.16
N PRO A 120 16.31 13.46 -3.46
CA PRO A 120 16.43 14.57 -4.39
C PRO A 120 15.11 15.30 -4.67
N ALA A 121 13.96 14.61 -4.58
CA ALA A 121 12.64 15.20 -4.78
C ALA A 121 12.07 15.88 -3.51
N GLY A 122 12.78 15.82 -2.38
CA GLY A 122 12.29 16.34 -1.10
C GLY A 122 11.09 15.55 -0.54
N VAL A 123 10.98 14.27 -0.89
CA VAL A 123 9.91 13.39 -0.43
C VAL A 123 10.37 12.61 0.79
N ARG A 124 9.63 12.71 1.89
CA ARG A 124 9.90 11.93 3.09
C ARG A 124 9.70 10.44 2.80
N THR A 125 10.66 9.62 3.22
CA THR A 125 10.57 8.16 3.11
C THR A 125 10.26 7.56 4.47
N LEU A 126 9.29 6.66 4.52
CA LEU A 126 9.02 5.76 5.64
C LEU A 126 9.08 4.33 5.14
N THR A 127 9.46 3.40 6.01
CA THR A 127 9.52 1.97 5.71
C THR A 127 8.44 1.19 6.47
N PHE A 128 7.99 0.10 5.87
CA PHE A 128 7.11 -0.86 6.53
C PHE A 128 7.61 -2.29 6.27
N GLY A 129 7.49 -3.15 7.27
CA GLY A 129 7.93 -4.53 7.14
C GLY A 129 8.03 -5.28 8.45
N THR A 130 8.77 -6.40 8.42
CA THR A 130 8.92 -7.29 9.58
C THR A 130 10.21 -7.06 10.37
N SER A 131 11.02 -6.09 10.00
CA SER A 131 12.21 -5.69 10.76
C SER A 131 11.85 -4.64 11.81
N GLU A 132 12.42 -4.75 13.01
CA GLU A 132 12.29 -3.70 14.06
C GLU A 132 12.87 -2.34 13.63
N ALA A 133 13.68 -2.33 12.57
CA ALA A 133 14.23 -1.10 11.99
C ALA A 133 13.25 -0.36 11.07
N ASP A 134 12.13 -0.99 10.69
CA ASP A 134 11.11 -0.35 9.87
C ASP A 134 10.26 0.61 10.71
N ASP A 135 9.84 1.73 10.10
CA ASP A 135 9.01 2.74 10.75
C ASP A 135 7.62 2.18 11.13
N ALA A 136 7.08 1.30 10.31
CA ALA A 136 5.91 0.49 10.65
C ALA A 136 6.33 -0.98 10.66
N SER A 137 6.34 -1.62 11.82
CA SER A 137 6.96 -2.94 11.97
C SER A 137 6.10 -3.92 12.76
N CYS A 138 6.25 -5.22 12.43
CA CYS A 138 5.75 -6.33 13.23
C CYS A 138 6.80 -7.45 13.20
N ALA A 139 7.75 -7.44 14.16
CA ALA A 139 8.90 -8.34 14.13
C ALA A 139 8.55 -9.78 14.53
N ASN A 140 7.57 -9.96 15.41
CA ASN A 140 7.17 -11.29 15.93
C ASN A 140 5.80 -11.67 15.37
N VAL A 141 5.79 -12.16 14.14
CA VAL A 141 4.57 -12.62 13.47
C VAL A 141 4.37 -14.11 13.74
N GLU A 142 3.24 -14.44 14.32
CA GLU A 142 2.78 -15.82 14.49
C GLU A 142 1.66 -16.12 13.47
N LEU A 143 1.61 -17.35 12.97
CA LEU A 143 0.54 -17.80 12.08
C LEU A 143 -0.35 -18.81 12.82
N ASP A 144 -1.66 -18.64 12.72
CA ASP A 144 -2.61 -19.62 13.22
C ASP A 144 -2.71 -20.84 12.29
N GLU A 145 -3.58 -21.81 12.64
CA GLU A 145 -3.82 -23.02 11.87
C GLU A 145 -4.34 -22.77 10.44
N LEU A 146 -4.91 -21.60 10.18
CA LEU A 146 -5.39 -21.17 8.86
C LEU A 146 -4.35 -20.37 8.10
N GLY A 147 -3.18 -20.10 8.71
CA GLY A 147 -2.14 -19.26 8.14
C GLY A 147 -2.42 -17.76 8.26
N CYS A 148 -3.35 -17.36 9.11
CA CYS A 148 -3.62 -15.95 9.42
C CYS A 148 -2.58 -15.42 10.39
N ALA A 149 -2.14 -14.18 10.17
CA ALA A 149 -1.05 -13.59 10.94
C ALA A 149 -1.55 -12.83 12.16
N HIS A 150 -0.84 -13.01 13.28
CA HIS A 150 -1.05 -12.34 14.55
C HIS A 150 0.28 -11.77 15.06
N GLY A 151 0.23 -10.64 15.75
CA GLY A 151 1.41 -10.02 16.33
C GLY A 151 1.15 -8.65 16.93
N MET A 152 2.22 -8.03 17.42
CA MET A 152 2.19 -6.67 17.90
C MET A 152 2.94 -5.79 16.92
N ALA A 153 2.25 -4.83 16.31
CA ALA A 153 2.84 -3.89 15.39
C ALA A 153 3.16 -2.56 16.07
N THR A 154 4.25 -1.93 15.64
CA THR A 154 4.62 -0.55 15.98
C THR A 154 4.36 0.33 14.77
N LEU A 155 3.76 1.49 14.96
CA LEU A 155 3.42 2.45 13.92
C LEU A 155 4.45 3.59 13.86
N PRO A 156 4.50 4.37 12.75
CA PRO A 156 5.44 5.49 12.61
C PRO A 156 5.36 6.54 13.72
N SER A 157 4.22 6.72 14.36
CA SER A 157 4.04 7.59 15.54
C SER A 157 4.66 7.03 16.82
N GLY A 158 5.13 5.78 16.82
CA GLY A 158 5.54 5.03 17.99
C GLY A 158 4.39 4.34 18.74
N ALA A 159 3.16 4.48 18.28
CA ALA A 159 2.03 3.77 18.85
C ALA A 159 2.11 2.27 18.55
N SER A 160 1.71 1.43 19.51
CA SER A 160 1.59 -0.02 19.31
C SER A 160 0.14 -0.39 19.03
N MET A 161 -0.06 -1.41 18.19
CA MET A 161 -1.38 -1.98 17.91
C MET A 161 -1.32 -3.49 17.79
N GLN A 162 -2.41 -4.17 18.18
CA GLN A 162 -2.59 -5.58 17.88
C GLN A 162 -2.83 -5.76 16.38
N LEU A 163 -2.02 -6.60 15.74
CA LEU A 163 -2.19 -7.02 14.36
C LEU A 163 -2.83 -8.41 14.36
N ASP A 164 -4.10 -8.49 13.99
CA ASP A 164 -4.83 -9.74 13.81
C ASP A 164 -5.44 -9.73 12.41
N LEU A 165 -4.87 -10.50 11.49
CA LEU A 165 -5.37 -10.55 10.12
C LEU A 165 -6.36 -11.70 9.94
N GLY A 166 -7.54 -11.41 9.40
CA GLY A 166 -8.50 -12.43 8.99
C GLY A 166 -8.21 -13.05 7.61
N LEU A 167 -7.00 -12.85 7.10
CA LEU A 167 -6.55 -13.29 5.77
C LEU A 167 -5.33 -14.18 5.92
N PRO A 168 -5.35 -15.40 5.31
CA PRO A 168 -4.20 -16.29 5.32
C PRO A 168 -3.06 -15.75 4.44
N GLY A 169 -1.82 -16.00 4.89
CA GLY A 169 -0.62 -15.68 4.13
C GLY A 169 0.23 -14.58 4.77
N VAL A 170 1.50 -14.90 5.02
CA VAL A 170 2.48 -14.00 5.64
C VAL A 170 2.72 -12.73 4.83
N HIS A 171 2.54 -12.78 3.51
CA HIS A 171 2.68 -11.60 2.64
C HIS A 171 1.64 -10.51 2.94
N ASN A 172 0.46 -10.87 3.46
CA ASN A 172 -0.54 -9.91 3.87
C ASN A 172 -0.10 -9.05 5.07
N VAL A 173 0.95 -9.46 5.80
CA VAL A 173 1.49 -8.65 6.91
C VAL A 173 2.09 -7.35 6.40
N SER A 174 2.91 -7.41 5.35
CA SER A 174 3.51 -6.20 4.78
C SER A 174 2.45 -5.26 4.20
N ASP A 175 1.45 -5.78 3.51
CA ASP A 175 0.35 -4.97 2.98
C ASP A 175 -0.49 -4.33 4.10
N ALA A 176 -0.73 -5.08 5.18
CA ALA A 176 -1.42 -4.57 6.37
C ALA A 176 -0.61 -3.48 7.08
N LEU A 177 0.72 -3.65 7.20
CA LEU A 177 1.60 -2.65 7.79
C LEU A 177 1.69 -1.38 6.94
N ALA A 178 1.71 -1.50 5.60
CA ALA A 178 1.61 -0.35 4.70
C ALA A 178 0.30 0.43 4.92
N ALA A 179 -0.82 -0.28 5.02
CA ALA A 179 -2.13 0.32 5.29
C ALA A 179 -2.21 0.94 6.68
N ALA A 180 -1.62 0.28 7.69
CA ALA A 180 -1.55 0.77 9.07
C ALA A 180 -0.71 2.05 9.17
N ALA A 181 0.47 2.08 8.54
CA ALA A 181 1.33 3.26 8.47
C ALA A 181 0.62 4.44 7.81
N MET A 182 -0.10 4.18 6.71
CA MET A 182 -0.93 5.20 6.07
C MET A 182 -2.02 5.72 7.01
N GLY A 183 -2.70 4.82 7.73
CA GLY A 183 -3.73 5.19 8.69
C GLY A 183 -3.18 6.09 9.82
N ASP A 184 -2.02 5.74 10.34
CA ASP A 184 -1.32 6.48 11.39
C ASP A 184 -0.90 7.88 10.91
N LEU A 185 -0.32 7.99 9.71
CA LEU A 185 0.01 9.27 9.08
C LEU A 185 -1.22 10.19 8.92
N LEU A 186 -2.39 9.61 8.68
CA LEU A 186 -3.65 10.34 8.57
C LEU A 186 -4.35 10.56 9.93
N GLY A 187 -3.68 10.25 11.04
CA GLY A 187 -4.17 10.44 12.39
C GLY A 187 -5.34 9.55 12.75
N ILE A 188 -5.42 8.33 12.20
CA ILE A 188 -6.36 7.29 12.65
C ILE A 188 -5.75 6.64 13.90
N ALA A 189 -6.54 6.50 14.95
CA ALA A 189 -6.06 5.87 16.17
C ALA A 189 -5.68 4.40 15.95
N ALA A 190 -4.59 3.95 16.59
CA ALA A 190 -4.05 2.59 16.45
C ALA A 190 -5.11 1.50 16.68
N GLU A 191 -6.01 1.69 17.65
CA GLU A 191 -7.11 0.76 17.92
C GLU A 191 -8.11 0.67 16.76
N GLN A 192 -8.44 1.79 16.12
CA GLN A 192 -9.32 1.81 14.95
C GLN A 192 -8.68 1.14 13.73
N ILE A 193 -7.36 1.31 13.55
CA ILE A 193 -6.59 0.61 12.51
C ILE A 193 -6.61 -0.90 12.77
N SER A 194 -6.31 -1.34 13.99
CA SER A 194 -6.35 -2.74 14.40
C SER A 194 -7.71 -3.39 14.13
N GLN A 195 -8.79 -2.75 14.56
CA GLN A 195 -10.16 -3.23 14.33
C GLN A 195 -10.50 -3.33 12.83
N ALA A 196 -10.06 -2.37 12.03
CA ALA A 196 -10.30 -2.37 10.59
C ALA A 196 -9.57 -3.52 9.89
N LEU A 197 -8.32 -3.81 10.27
CA LEU A 197 -7.53 -4.90 9.74
C LEU A 197 -8.08 -6.26 10.15
N ALA A 198 -8.50 -6.43 11.39
CA ALA A 198 -9.15 -7.66 11.87
C ALA A 198 -10.48 -7.95 11.14
N GLY A 199 -11.20 -6.89 10.77
CA GLY A 199 -12.45 -6.97 10.02
C GLY A 199 -12.29 -7.16 8.51
N LEU A 200 -11.04 -7.14 7.98
CA LEU A 200 -10.79 -7.21 6.55
C LEU A 200 -11.29 -8.53 5.96
N ARG A 201 -11.96 -8.43 4.83
CA ARG A 201 -12.38 -9.56 4.02
C ARG A 201 -12.01 -9.25 2.57
N LEU A 202 -11.45 -10.23 1.88
CA LEU A 202 -11.18 -10.09 0.46
C LEU A 202 -12.48 -10.11 -0.33
N GLU A 203 -12.66 -9.16 -1.20
CA GLU A 203 -13.73 -9.15 -2.17
C GLU A 203 -13.28 -9.88 -3.44
N GLY A 204 -14.19 -10.67 -4.01
CA GLY A 204 -13.93 -11.42 -5.24
C GLY A 204 -13.31 -12.80 -5.01
N ASN A 205 -12.73 -13.35 -6.07
CA ASN A 205 -12.24 -14.73 -6.14
C ASN A 205 -10.75 -14.88 -5.76
N ARG A 206 -10.22 -13.99 -4.90
CA ARG A 206 -8.83 -14.09 -4.44
C ARG A 206 -8.78 -14.61 -3.02
N GLN A 207 -8.12 -15.77 -2.83
CA GLN A 207 -7.92 -16.41 -1.52
C GLN A 207 -9.18 -16.53 -0.65
N GLN A 208 -10.35 -16.66 -1.29
CA GLN A 208 -11.61 -16.80 -0.57
C GLN A 208 -11.68 -18.17 0.10
N VAL A 209 -11.70 -18.18 1.42
CA VAL A 209 -11.88 -19.40 2.20
C VAL A 209 -13.37 -19.66 2.40
N VAL A 210 -13.90 -20.72 1.80
CA VAL A 210 -15.29 -21.17 1.94
C VAL A 210 -15.32 -22.46 2.74
N ARG A 211 -15.98 -22.46 3.89
CA ARG A 211 -16.22 -23.68 4.67
C ARG A 211 -17.49 -24.35 4.15
N CYS A 212 -17.32 -25.50 3.52
CA CYS A 212 -18.43 -26.30 2.99
C CYS A 212 -18.96 -27.27 4.05
N ALA A 213 -20.15 -27.83 3.81
CA ALA A 213 -20.67 -28.96 4.58
C ALA A 213 -19.69 -30.14 4.50
N ALA A 214 -19.69 -31.00 5.54
CA ALA A 214 -18.80 -32.15 5.68
C ALA A 214 -17.31 -31.83 5.97
N GLY A 215 -17.00 -30.64 6.53
CA GLY A 215 -15.66 -30.29 6.97
C GLY A 215 -14.66 -30.00 5.85
N ILE A 216 -15.13 -29.79 4.62
CA ILE A 216 -14.30 -29.41 3.48
C ILE A 216 -14.07 -27.88 3.54
N THR A 217 -12.82 -27.47 3.46
CA THR A 217 -12.44 -26.07 3.26
C THR A 217 -12.00 -25.88 1.81
N LEU A 218 -12.68 -25.00 1.08
CA LEU A 218 -12.34 -24.61 -0.28
C LEU A 218 -11.59 -23.26 -0.22
N ILE A 219 -10.45 -23.19 -0.87
CA ILE A 219 -9.74 -21.93 -1.12
C ILE A 219 -9.90 -21.62 -2.60
N ASN A 220 -10.57 -20.51 -2.92
CA ASN A 220 -10.76 -20.03 -4.28
C ASN A 220 -9.80 -18.85 -4.52
N ASP A 221 -8.84 -19.06 -5.47
CA ASP A 221 -7.79 -18.10 -5.78
C ASP A 221 -7.78 -17.76 -7.29
#